data_51105dc78b6031bf4e3a796960fb87e6
#
_entry.id   51105dc78b6031bf4e3a796960fb87e6
#
_cell.length_a   1.000
_cell.length_b   1.000
_cell.length_c   1.000
_cell.angle_alpha   90.00
_cell.angle_beta   90.00
_cell.angle_gamma   90.00
#
_symmetry.space_group_name_H-M   'P 1'
#
loop_
_entity.id
_entity.type
_entity.pdbx_description
1 polymer ?
#
loop_
_entity_poly.entity_id
_entity_poly.type
_entity_poly.pdbx_seq_one_letter_code
_entity_poly.pdbx_strand_id
1 'polypeptide(L)'
;MNFRQRKPKAKILVVDDEPHNLDLLYRTFFQNYKVLRADSGPEALEILEESGEVAVIISDQRMPKMSGTEFLGLTVNKYPNTIRIILTGYTDVEDLVEAINSGRVFKYVTKPWDDDELKALVKQGVDTHNVLKSHTEELRRALQQKSLLYTVTNTIRSAPDYQQMLQRIVESIGKMFEVSLAICRPV
;
A
#
# COMPACT_ATOMS: atom_id res chain seq x y z
N MET A 1 -23.42 -19.65 18.64
CA MET A 1 -23.09 -19.52 17.20
C MET A 1 -21.93 -18.57 17.07
N ASN A 2 -20.71 -19.07 16.82
CA ASN A 2 -19.52 -18.24 16.66
C ASN A 2 -19.49 -17.66 15.24
N PHE A 3 -19.92 -16.41 15.07
CA PHE A 3 -19.65 -15.67 13.83
C PHE A 3 -18.14 -15.39 13.76
N ARG A 4 -17.39 -16.29 13.14
CA ARG A 4 -16.05 -15.94 12.66
C ARG A 4 -16.22 -14.78 11.67
N GLN A 5 -15.93 -13.55 12.10
CA GLN A 5 -15.78 -12.42 11.19
C GLN A 5 -14.72 -12.82 10.17
N ARG A 6 -15.14 -13.10 8.92
CA ARG A 6 -14.22 -13.33 7.83
C ARG A 6 -13.39 -12.05 7.66
N LYS A 7 -12.07 -12.14 7.87
CA LYS A 7 -11.18 -11.02 7.54
C LYS A 7 -11.50 -10.56 6.11
N PRO A 8 -11.57 -9.24 5.87
CA PRO A 8 -11.82 -8.73 4.53
C PRO A 8 -10.74 -9.29 3.58
N LYS A 9 -11.17 -9.71 2.39
CA LYS A 9 -10.24 -10.21 1.38
C LYS A 9 -9.23 -9.12 1.02
N ALA A 10 -7.95 -9.50 0.90
CA ALA A 10 -6.93 -8.60 0.38
C ALA A 10 -7.29 -8.14 -1.04
N LYS A 11 -7.04 -6.86 -1.34
CA LYS A 11 -7.23 -6.32 -2.68
C LYS A 11 -6.01 -6.64 -3.53
N ILE A 12 -6.23 -7.06 -4.75
CA ILE A 12 -5.20 -7.16 -5.79
C ILE A 12 -5.69 -6.44 -7.05
N LEU A 13 -4.78 -5.90 -7.84
CA LEU A 13 -5.05 -5.25 -9.11
C LEU A 13 -4.40 -6.06 -10.23
N VAL A 14 -5.17 -6.39 -11.25
CA VAL A 14 -4.70 -7.04 -12.48
C VAL A 14 -4.83 -6.07 -13.64
N VAL A 15 -3.77 -5.95 -14.44
CA VAL A 15 -3.65 -4.98 -15.54
C VAL A 15 -3.14 -5.69 -16.78
N ASP A 16 -3.92 -5.72 -17.83
CA ASP A 16 -3.56 -6.34 -19.13
C ASP A 16 -4.49 -5.77 -20.19
N ASP A 17 -3.97 -5.37 -21.34
CA ASP A 17 -4.76 -4.78 -22.43
C ASP A 17 -5.58 -5.83 -23.21
N GLU A 18 -5.30 -7.11 -22.97
CA GLU A 18 -6.09 -8.22 -23.56
C GLU A 18 -7.22 -8.64 -22.61
N PRO A 19 -8.51 -8.46 -22.99
CA PRO A 19 -9.65 -8.85 -22.15
C PRO A 19 -9.65 -10.33 -21.72
N HIS A 20 -9.11 -11.20 -22.59
CA HIS A 20 -9.01 -12.63 -22.29
C HIS A 20 -8.07 -12.91 -21.11
N ASN A 21 -6.92 -12.25 -21.06
CA ASN A 21 -5.97 -12.36 -19.96
C ASN A 21 -6.56 -11.81 -18.67
N LEU A 22 -7.25 -10.65 -18.72
CA LEU A 22 -7.96 -10.10 -17.56
C LEU A 22 -9.00 -11.05 -17.00
N ASP A 23 -9.78 -11.70 -17.87
CA ASP A 23 -10.78 -12.68 -17.44
C ASP A 23 -10.14 -13.95 -16.84
N LEU A 24 -9.04 -14.41 -17.40
CA LEU A 24 -8.29 -15.54 -16.86
C LEU A 24 -7.76 -15.22 -15.46
N LEU A 25 -7.05 -14.10 -15.30
CA LEU A 25 -6.51 -13.66 -14.01
C LEU A 25 -7.63 -13.42 -12.99
N TYR A 26 -8.74 -12.82 -13.40
CA TYR A 26 -9.90 -12.65 -12.52
C TYR A 26 -10.41 -13.99 -12.01
N ARG A 27 -10.64 -14.97 -12.89
CA ARG A 27 -11.13 -16.31 -12.51
C ARG A 27 -10.15 -17.06 -11.60
N THR A 28 -8.86 -16.85 -11.80
CA THR A 28 -7.80 -17.46 -10.97
C THR A 28 -7.84 -16.95 -9.54
N PHE A 29 -8.20 -15.68 -9.31
CA PHE A 29 -8.01 -15.02 -8.02
C PHE A 29 -9.28 -14.59 -7.26
N PHE A 30 -10.45 -14.45 -7.92
CA PHE A 30 -11.66 -13.87 -7.31
C PHE A 30 -12.18 -14.61 -6.08
N GLN A 31 -11.90 -15.90 -5.96
CA GLN A 31 -12.34 -16.68 -4.79
C GLN A 31 -11.59 -16.27 -3.52
N ASN A 32 -10.30 -15.93 -3.63
CA ASN A 32 -9.43 -15.67 -2.50
C ASN A 32 -9.23 -14.18 -2.22
N TYR A 33 -9.33 -13.33 -3.25
CA TYR A 33 -9.01 -11.90 -3.19
C TYR A 33 -10.15 -11.04 -3.71
N LYS A 34 -10.12 -9.73 -3.37
CA LYS A 34 -10.91 -8.71 -4.06
C LYS A 34 -10.09 -8.26 -5.27
N VAL A 35 -10.45 -8.74 -6.45
CA VAL A 35 -9.74 -8.44 -7.69
C VAL A 35 -10.29 -7.17 -8.30
N LEU A 36 -9.42 -6.18 -8.50
CA LEU A 36 -9.64 -4.98 -9.31
C LEU A 36 -9.03 -5.26 -10.69
N ARG A 37 -9.60 -4.68 -11.74
CA ARG A 37 -9.21 -4.93 -13.13
C ARG A 37 -9.02 -3.61 -13.84
N ALA A 38 -7.97 -3.50 -14.64
CA ALA A 38 -7.72 -2.38 -15.52
C ALA A 38 -7.24 -2.91 -16.90
N ASP A 39 -7.63 -2.24 -17.97
CA ASP A 39 -7.22 -2.59 -19.33
C ASP A 39 -5.96 -1.82 -19.77
N SER A 40 -5.45 -0.92 -18.93
CA SER A 40 -4.32 -0.06 -19.25
C SER A 40 -3.65 0.49 -17.99
N GLY A 41 -2.40 0.95 -18.14
CA GLY A 41 -1.67 1.62 -17.06
C GLY A 41 -2.37 2.87 -16.52
N PRO A 42 -2.87 3.79 -17.37
CA PRO A 42 -3.61 4.96 -16.92
C PRO A 42 -4.86 4.61 -16.11
N GLU A 43 -5.71 3.68 -16.58
CA GLU A 43 -6.89 3.22 -15.84
C GLU A 43 -6.51 2.58 -14.51
N ALA A 44 -5.42 1.81 -14.49
CA ALA A 44 -4.90 1.22 -13.27
C ALA A 44 -4.51 2.27 -12.22
N LEU A 45 -3.92 3.41 -12.64
CA LEU A 45 -3.61 4.53 -11.75
C LEU A 45 -4.88 5.18 -11.18
N GLU A 46 -5.91 5.39 -11.99
CA GLU A 46 -7.20 5.93 -11.55
C GLU A 46 -7.86 5.01 -10.51
N ILE A 47 -7.88 3.70 -10.79
CA ILE A 47 -8.41 2.70 -9.84
C ILE A 47 -7.65 2.71 -8.51
N LEU A 48 -6.32 2.87 -8.54
CA LEU A 48 -5.52 2.97 -7.33
C LEU A 48 -5.80 4.27 -6.55
N GLU A 49 -6.11 5.37 -7.23
CA GLU A 49 -6.49 6.63 -6.57
C GLU A 49 -7.83 6.51 -5.84
N GLU A 50 -8.80 5.87 -6.46
CA GLU A 50 -10.13 5.67 -5.88
C GLU A 50 -10.15 4.60 -4.79
N SER A 51 -9.50 3.46 -5.06
CA SER A 51 -9.55 2.27 -4.18
C SER A 51 -8.52 2.30 -3.06
N GLY A 52 -7.48 3.14 -3.19
CA GLY A 52 -6.32 3.16 -2.29
C GLY A 52 -5.37 1.97 -2.51
N GLU A 53 -4.45 1.78 -1.58
CA GLU A 53 -3.41 0.75 -1.64
C GLU A 53 -3.98 -0.67 -1.82
N VAL A 54 -3.38 -1.43 -2.72
CA VAL A 54 -3.63 -2.86 -2.95
C VAL A 54 -2.44 -3.69 -2.48
N ALA A 55 -2.67 -4.95 -2.12
CA ALA A 55 -1.59 -5.81 -1.64
C ALA A 55 -0.63 -6.22 -2.76
N VAL A 56 -1.18 -6.57 -3.93
CA VAL A 56 -0.40 -7.00 -5.08
C VAL A 56 -0.95 -6.33 -6.34
N ILE A 57 -0.05 -5.91 -7.22
CA ILE A 57 -0.35 -5.55 -8.60
C ILE A 57 0.27 -6.62 -9.50
N ILE A 58 -0.50 -7.12 -10.45
CA ILE A 58 -0.06 -8.01 -11.52
C ILE A 58 -0.30 -7.25 -12.83
N SER A 59 0.77 -6.91 -13.54
CA SER A 59 0.68 -6.12 -14.79
C SER A 59 1.32 -6.86 -15.94
N ASP A 60 0.67 -6.82 -17.09
CA ASP A 60 1.37 -7.13 -18.32
C ASP A 60 2.48 -6.11 -18.59
N GLN A 61 3.55 -6.53 -19.27
CA GLN A 61 4.66 -5.67 -19.66
C GLN A 61 4.32 -4.86 -20.91
N ARG A 62 3.70 -5.48 -21.90
CA ARG A 62 3.48 -4.84 -23.21
C ARG A 62 2.06 -4.33 -23.34
N MET A 63 1.82 -3.12 -22.89
CA MET A 63 0.54 -2.44 -23.05
C MET A 63 0.67 -1.19 -23.91
N PRO A 64 -0.36 -0.81 -24.66
CA PRO A 64 -0.37 0.45 -25.42
C PRO A 64 -0.19 1.66 -24.51
N LYS A 65 0.51 2.69 -25.00
CA LYS A 65 0.72 3.99 -24.34
C LYS A 65 1.62 3.98 -23.10
N MET A 66 1.60 2.94 -22.28
CA MET A 66 2.37 2.84 -21.05
C MET A 66 2.72 1.38 -20.79
N SER A 67 3.99 1.06 -20.70
CA SER A 67 4.46 -0.29 -20.35
C SER A 67 4.19 -0.62 -18.88
N GLY A 68 4.18 -1.92 -18.57
CA GLY A 68 4.00 -2.37 -17.18
C GLY A 68 5.07 -1.82 -16.25
N THR A 69 6.34 -1.78 -16.69
CA THR A 69 7.45 -1.21 -15.88
C THR A 69 7.30 0.28 -15.64
N GLU A 70 6.83 1.05 -16.63
CA GLU A 70 6.53 2.48 -16.45
C GLU A 70 5.38 2.68 -15.46
N PHE A 71 4.27 1.97 -15.65
CA PHE A 71 3.14 2.01 -14.74
C PHE A 71 3.55 1.68 -13.30
N LEU A 72 4.23 0.54 -13.10
CA LEU A 72 4.64 0.12 -11.76
C LEU A 72 5.63 1.10 -11.13
N GLY A 73 6.52 1.71 -11.93
CA GLY A 73 7.44 2.75 -11.47
C GLY A 73 6.72 3.95 -10.84
N LEU A 74 5.60 4.39 -11.43
CA LEU A 74 4.79 5.49 -10.90
C LEU A 74 4.13 5.17 -9.56
N THR A 75 3.92 3.88 -9.24
CA THR A 75 3.27 3.45 -8.01
C THR A 75 4.21 3.34 -6.81
N VAL A 76 5.54 3.30 -7.02
CA VAL A 76 6.53 2.98 -5.97
C VAL A 76 6.45 3.92 -4.78
N ASN A 77 6.45 5.23 -5.03
CA ASN A 77 6.48 6.24 -3.98
C ASN A 77 5.11 6.38 -3.28
N LYS A 78 4.02 6.22 -4.02
CA LYS A 78 2.65 6.43 -3.50
C LYS A 78 2.15 5.21 -2.72
N TYR A 79 2.56 4.00 -3.14
CA TYR A 79 2.14 2.73 -2.54
C TYR A 79 3.35 1.84 -2.23
N PRO A 80 4.21 2.23 -1.28
CA PRO A 80 5.51 1.57 -1.05
C PRO A 80 5.39 0.12 -0.60
N ASN A 81 4.31 -0.27 0.10
CA ASN A 81 4.14 -1.64 0.58
C ASN A 81 3.50 -2.57 -0.46
N THR A 82 2.98 -2.04 -1.57
CA THR A 82 2.37 -2.84 -2.64
C THR A 82 3.43 -3.71 -3.33
N ILE A 83 3.14 -4.99 -3.48
CA ILE A 83 4.00 -5.94 -4.20
C ILE A 83 3.67 -5.89 -5.68
N ARG A 84 4.68 -5.82 -6.54
CA ARG A 84 4.59 -5.60 -7.98
C ARG A 84 5.10 -6.80 -8.73
N ILE A 85 4.26 -7.42 -9.54
CA ILE A 85 4.57 -8.59 -10.37
C ILE A 85 4.33 -8.20 -11.84
N ILE A 86 5.27 -8.53 -12.71
CA ILE A 86 5.13 -8.37 -14.16
C ILE A 86 4.90 -9.72 -14.83
N LEU A 87 3.94 -9.75 -15.74
CA LEU A 87 3.77 -10.83 -16.70
C LEU A 87 4.44 -10.40 -18.01
N THR A 88 5.28 -11.26 -18.59
CA THR A 88 6.10 -10.90 -19.75
C THR A 88 6.29 -12.05 -20.72
N GLY A 89 6.48 -11.75 -22.01
CA GLY A 89 7.00 -12.71 -22.98
C GLY A 89 8.51 -12.90 -22.84
N TYR A 90 9.04 -13.94 -23.48
CA TYR A 90 10.47 -14.30 -23.41
C TYR A 90 11.45 -13.21 -23.90
N THR A 91 10.98 -12.25 -24.69
CA THR A 91 11.83 -11.25 -25.37
C THR A 91 12.14 -10.01 -24.53
N ASP A 92 11.47 -9.82 -23.38
CA ASP A 92 11.51 -8.55 -22.63
C ASP A 92 12.31 -8.65 -21.32
N VAL A 93 13.03 -9.75 -21.12
CA VAL A 93 13.69 -10.04 -19.83
C VAL A 93 14.83 -9.06 -19.54
N GLU A 94 15.53 -8.57 -20.55
CA GLU A 94 16.66 -7.63 -20.35
C GLU A 94 16.19 -6.29 -19.77
N ASP A 95 15.08 -5.75 -20.25
CA ASP A 95 14.49 -4.49 -19.74
C ASP A 95 13.96 -4.63 -18.30
N LEU A 96 13.59 -5.86 -17.90
CA LEU A 96 13.06 -6.15 -16.56
C LEU A 96 14.14 -6.26 -15.50
N VAL A 97 15.38 -6.60 -15.86
CA VAL A 97 16.50 -6.73 -14.92
C VAL A 97 16.74 -5.41 -14.21
N GLU A 98 16.71 -4.28 -14.92
CA GLU A 98 16.85 -2.96 -14.32
C GLU A 98 15.69 -2.64 -13.36
N ALA A 99 14.45 -2.94 -13.75
CA ALA A 99 13.27 -2.70 -12.94
C ALA A 99 13.27 -3.52 -11.62
N ILE A 100 13.79 -4.74 -11.66
CA ILE A 100 13.96 -5.59 -10.48
C ILE A 100 15.09 -5.05 -9.60
N ASN A 101 16.26 -4.75 -10.16
CA ASN A 101 17.41 -4.26 -9.42
C ASN A 101 17.15 -2.90 -8.77
N SER A 102 16.30 -2.06 -9.36
CA SER A 102 15.86 -0.79 -8.77
C SER A 102 14.72 -0.94 -7.74
N GLY A 103 14.26 -2.15 -7.45
CA GLY A 103 13.18 -2.42 -6.49
C GLY A 103 11.78 -2.01 -6.96
N ARG A 104 11.63 -1.65 -8.24
CA ARG A 104 10.31 -1.28 -8.82
C ARG A 104 9.41 -2.50 -9.02
N VAL A 105 10.02 -3.67 -9.27
CA VAL A 105 9.34 -4.95 -9.52
C VAL A 105 9.84 -5.98 -8.54
N PHE A 106 8.93 -6.70 -7.88
CA PHE A 106 9.25 -7.76 -6.95
C PHE A 106 9.69 -9.04 -7.69
N LYS A 107 8.94 -9.40 -8.72
CA LYS A 107 9.21 -10.57 -9.56
C LYS A 107 8.54 -10.44 -10.93
N TYR A 108 9.13 -11.08 -11.94
CA TYR A 108 8.46 -11.31 -13.21
C TYR A 108 8.04 -12.78 -13.36
N VAL A 109 7.05 -13.02 -14.21
CA VAL A 109 6.55 -14.34 -14.59
C VAL A 109 6.43 -14.37 -16.10
N THR A 110 7.00 -15.38 -16.74
CA THR A 110 6.97 -15.53 -18.19
C THR A 110 5.65 -16.13 -18.66
N LYS A 111 5.13 -15.61 -19.77
CA LYS A 111 3.95 -16.16 -20.46
C LYS A 111 4.41 -17.32 -21.39
N PRO A 112 3.70 -18.44 -21.46
CA PRO A 112 2.55 -18.82 -20.63
C PRO A 112 2.99 -19.18 -19.20
N TRP A 113 2.20 -18.79 -18.22
CA TRP A 113 2.47 -19.10 -16.81
C TRP A 113 1.77 -20.38 -16.35
N ASP A 114 2.29 -20.98 -15.28
CA ASP A 114 1.61 -22.00 -14.52
C ASP A 114 0.70 -21.35 -13.46
N ASP A 115 -0.56 -21.76 -13.42
CA ASP A 115 -1.57 -21.17 -12.52
C ASP A 115 -1.23 -21.38 -11.04
N ASP A 116 -0.66 -22.52 -10.67
CA ASP A 116 -0.36 -22.81 -9.28
C ASP A 116 0.90 -22.09 -8.82
N GLU A 117 1.90 -21.93 -9.70
CA GLU A 117 3.06 -21.07 -9.45
C GLU A 117 2.65 -19.60 -9.28
N LEU A 118 1.77 -19.10 -10.16
CA LEU A 118 1.29 -17.71 -10.07
C LEU A 118 0.46 -17.49 -8.80
N LYS A 119 -0.41 -18.44 -8.42
CA LYS A 119 -1.17 -18.39 -7.16
C LYS A 119 -0.24 -18.37 -5.94
N ALA A 120 0.80 -19.21 -5.94
CA ALA A 120 1.77 -19.27 -4.85
C ALA A 120 2.54 -17.95 -4.72
N LEU A 121 2.95 -17.37 -5.86
CA LEU A 121 3.65 -16.08 -5.90
C LEU A 121 2.77 -14.93 -5.39
N VAL A 122 1.52 -14.86 -5.83
CA VAL A 122 0.56 -13.84 -5.36
C VAL A 122 0.29 -13.98 -3.86
N LYS A 123 0.15 -15.21 -3.36
CA LYS A 123 0.01 -15.44 -1.93
C LYS A 123 1.23 -14.95 -1.16
N GLN A 124 2.45 -15.27 -1.61
CA GLN A 124 3.68 -14.76 -1.02
C GLN A 124 3.71 -13.23 -1.03
N GLY A 125 3.29 -12.61 -2.14
CA GLY A 125 3.18 -11.15 -2.27
C GLY A 125 2.24 -10.55 -1.24
N VAL A 126 1.05 -11.12 -1.07
CA VAL A 126 0.06 -10.66 -0.06
C VAL A 126 0.62 -10.80 1.37
N ASP A 127 1.28 -11.92 1.68
CA ASP A 127 1.89 -12.13 2.98
C ASP A 127 3.01 -11.11 3.25
N THR A 128 3.86 -10.85 2.26
CA THR A 128 4.92 -9.83 2.31
C THR A 128 4.34 -8.42 2.51
N HIS A 129 3.31 -8.05 1.73
CA HIS A 129 2.61 -6.77 1.89
C HIS A 129 2.09 -6.59 3.33
N ASN A 130 1.46 -7.61 3.90
CA ASN A 130 0.92 -7.54 5.25
C ASN A 130 2.01 -7.29 6.31
N VAL A 131 3.16 -7.93 6.16
CA VAL A 131 4.32 -7.72 7.05
C VAL A 131 4.86 -6.30 6.90
N LEU A 132 5.09 -5.83 5.68
CA LEU A 132 5.59 -4.47 5.41
C LEU A 132 4.63 -3.42 5.97
N LYS A 133 3.34 -3.58 5.73
CA LYS A 133 2.31 -2.66 6.23
C LYS A 133 2.26 -2.62 7.76
N SER A 134 2.33 -3.78 8.42
CA SER A 134 2.38 -3.84 9.89
C SER A 134 3.58 -3.07 10.44
N HIS A 135 4.77 -3.29 9.89
CA HIS A 135 5.98 -2.58 10.31
C HIS A 135 5.91 -1.08 10.06
N THR A 136 5.35 -0.68 8.91
CA THR A 136 5.17 0.75 8.59
C THR A 136 4.21 1.43 9.58
N GLU A 137 3.12 0.76 9.94
CA GLU A 137 2.16 1.27 10.92
C GLU A 137 2.74 1.34 12.33
N GLU A 138 3.51 0.32 12.75
CA GLU A 138 4.22 0.32 14.04
C GLU A 138 5.22 1.47 14.13
N LEU A 139 6.04 1.65 13.10
CA LEU A 139 7.00 2.75 13.03
C LEU A 139 6.31 4.11 13.09
N ARG A 140 5.22 4.28 12.34
CA ARG A 140 4.43 5.51 12.36
C ARG A 140 3.88 5.81 13.76
N ARG A 141 3.33 4.80 14.44
CA ARG A 141 2.84 4.95 15.83
C ARG A 141 3.96 5.35 16.79
N ALA A 142 5.12 4.69 16.68
CA ALA A 142 6.28 5.01 17.53
C ALA A 142 6.80 6.44 17.30
N LEU A 143 6.83 6.90 16.03
CA LEU A 143 7.21 8.27 15.69
C LEU A 143 6.20 9.30 16.22
N GLN A 144 4.90 9.01 16.13
CA GLN A 144 3.86 9.87 16.70
C GLN A 144 4.00 10.00 18.23
N GLN A 145 4.21 8.88 18.94
CA GLN A 145 4.44 8.89 20.38
C GLN A 145 5.69 9.69 20.77
N LYS A 146 6.81 9.50 20.03
CA LYS A 146 8.04 10.26 20.27
C LYS A 146 7.85 11.76 20.03
N SER A 147 7.14 12.14 18.97
CA SER A 147 6.81 13.54 18.67
C SER A 147 5.95 14.17 19.77
N LEU A 148 4.97 13.44 20.29
CA LEU A 148 4.13 13.88 21.42
C LEU A 148 4.98 14.14 22.66
N LEU A 149 5.81 13.18 23.06
CA LEU A 149 6.70 13.33 24.23
C LEU A 149 7.63 14.53 24.08
N TYR A 150 8.21 14.72 22.90
CA TYR A 150 9.08 15.87 22.62
C TYR A 150 8.33 17.19 22.76
N THR A 151 7.11 17.30 22.19
CA THR A 151 6.30 18.51 22.27
C THR A 151 5.92 18.82 23.72
N VAL A 152 5.43 17.83 24.47
CA VAL A 152 5.06 18.00 25.89
C VAL A 152 6.28 18.42 26.73
N THR A 153 7.41 17.74 26.55
CA THR A 153 8.64 18.06 27.31
C THR A 153 9.13 19.49 27.02
N ASN A 154 9.11 19.91 25.77
CA ASN A 154 9.51 21.29 25.40
C ASN A 154 8.52 22.33 25.94
N THR A 155 7.23 22.03 25.91
CA THR A 155 6.18 22.90 26.46
C THR A 155 6.37 23.12 27.95
N ILE A 156 6.65 22.04 28.70
CA ILE A 156 6.96 22.11 30.13
C ILE A 156 8.21 22.96 30.39
N ARG A 157 9.29 22.70 29.63
CA ARG A 157 10.58 23.41 29.82
C ARG A 157 10.52 24.89 29.49
N SER A 158 9.69 25.29 28.51
CA SER A 158 9.59 26.68 28.00
C SER A 158 8.49 27.50 28.65
N ALA A 159 7.67 26.94 29.52
CA ALA A 159 6.59 27.67 30.17
C ALA A 159 7.11 28.54 31.32
N PRO A 160 6.79 29.85 31.35
CA PRO A 160 7.24 30.76 32.38
C PRO A 160 6.53 30.58 33.74
N ASP A 161 5.33 30.01 33.73
CA ASP A 161 4.56 29.71 34.93
C ASP A 161 3.68 28.45 34.73
N TYR A 162 3.12 27.95 35.85
CA TYR A 162 2.32 26.73 35.89
C TYR A 162 1.03 26.83 35.07
N GLN A 163 0.35 27.96 35.08
CA GLN A 163 -0.93 28.13 34.36
C GLN A 163 -0.72 28.12 32.85
N GLN A 164 0.30 28.84 32.36
CA GLN A 164 0.65 28.84 30.94
C GLN A 164 1.18 27.47 30.48
N MET A 165 1.88 26.74 31.36
CA MET A 165 2.29 25.37 31.07
C MET A 165 1.08 24.46 30.82
N LEU A 166 0.10 24.46 31.70
CA LEU A 166 -1.11 23.64 31.55
C LEU A 166 -1.89 24.00 30.30
N GLN A 167 -2.08 25.29 30.03
CA GLN A 167 -2.82 25.74 28.84
C GLN A 167 -2.12 25.29 27.56
N ARG A 168 -0.81 25.44 27.44
CA ARG A 168 -0.05 25.01 26.26
C ARG A 168 -0.05 23.50 26.06
N ILE A 169 0.01 22.71 27.14
CA ILE A 169 -0.10 21.24 27.09
C ILE A 169 -1.47 20.85 26.54
N VAL A 170 -2.55 21.43 27.06
CA VAL A 170 -3.93 21.14 26.63
C VAL A 170 -4.13 21.52 25.15
N GLU A 171 -3.65 22.69 24.72
CA GLU A 171 -3.72 23.10 23.32
C GLU A 171 -2.91 22.17 22.39
N SER A 172 -1.71 21.76 22.83
CA SER A 172 -0.85 20.84 22.04
C SER A 172 -1.50 19.46 21.90
N ILE A 173 -2.08 18.92 22.96
CA ILE A 173 -2.82 17.65 22.95
C ILE A 173 -4.09 17.79 22.10
N GLY A 174 -4.85 18.88 22.28
CA GLY A 174 -6.07 19.12 21.51
C GLY A 174 -5.82 19.16 19.99
N LYS A 175 -4.76 19.88 19.55
CA LYS A 175 -4.36 19.91 18.16
C LYS A 175 -3.92 18.57 17.60
N MET A 176 -3.28 17.75 18.42
CA MET A 176 -2.73 16.45 17.97
C MET A 176 -3.81 15.38 17.82
N PHE A 177 -4.88 15.44 18.61
CA PHE A 177 -5.98 14.48 18.55
C PHE A 177 -7.21 15.02 17.80
N GLU A 178 -7.11 16.19 17.14
CA GLU A 178 -8.25 16.86 16.46
C GLU A 178 -9.49 17.03 17.38
N VAL A 179 -9.25 17.12 18.69
CA VAL A 179 -10.33 17.29 19.66
C VAL A 179 -10.60 18.78 19.83
N SER A 180 -11.77 19.22 19.43
CA SER A 180 -12.14 20.65 19.39
C SER A 180 -12.33 21.32 20.76
N LEU A 181 -12.31 20.59 21.89
CA LEU A 181 -12.51 21.18 23.22
C LEU A 181 -11.85 20.35 24.34
N ALA A 182 -10.71 20.84 24.83
CA ALA A 182 -10.22 20.48 26.16
C ALA A 182 -10.32 21.71 27.07
N ILE A 183 -11.36 21.80 27.89
CA ILE A 183 -11.53 22.88 28.86
C ILE A 183 -10.95 22.40 30.19
N CYS A 184 -9.72 22.79 30.53
CA CYS A 184 -9.24 22.73 31.91
C CYS A 184 -9.68 24.01 32.64
N ARG A 185 -10.63 23.90 33.57
CA ARG A 185 -10.87 24.95 34.57
C ARG A 185 -9.94 24.72 35.75
N PRO A 186 -9.09 25.69 36.13
CA PRO A 186 -8.39 25.59 37.41
C PRO A 186 -9.41 25.69 38.56
N VAL A 187 -9.21 24.85 39.55
CA VAL A 187 -9.95 24.88 40.85
C VAL A 187 -9.39 26.00 41.68
#